data_ded3a95008ed0276f98935297164a682
#
_entry.id   ded3a95008ed0276f98935297164a682
#
_cell.length_a   1.000
_cell.length_b   1.000
_cell.length_c   1.000
_cell.angle_alpha   90.00
_cell.angle_beta   90.00
_cell.angle_gamma   90.00
#
_symmetry.space_group_name_H-M   'P 1'
#
loop_
_entity.id
_entity.type
_entity.pdbx_description
1 polymer ?
#
loop_
_entity_poly.entity_id
_entity_poly.type
_entity_poly.pdbx_seq_one_letter_code
_entity_poly.pdbx_strand_id
1 'polypeptide(L)'
;LTYKDLLYASILPSGADATQALAYSLSRSINNFVNDMNTLAKKIGMKNSNFVNVTGLDIDNHYSTVSDLLKMLQYALRNETFKTIYTTKSYTLSNGLVVDATVKKYNNLMKLDISRIIGSKTGYTNKAGLCISSIFESNNHEFIFISTNAEFIYGNYYNLKDNLNIINFMDKNYNNQTTVKSTDIIKTIPVNFSNIPKYDVHLSKDALTYLPNDYNKDDIKVNYNGKTSITFLDNNKQIGKV
;
A
#
# COMPACT_ATOMS: atom_id res chain seq x y z
N LEU A 1 -2.46 -5.89 30.56
CA LEU A 1 -1.98 -5.77 29.18
C LEU A 1 -1.30 -4.42 28.97
N THR A 2 -0.22 -4.41 28.20
CA THR A 2 0.50 -3.19 27.84
C THR A 2 -0.17 -2.49 26.65
N TYR A 3 0.20 -1.25 26.35
CA TYR A 3 -0.24 -0.57 25.11
C TYR A 3 0.11 -1.36 23.85
N LYS A 4 1.29 -2.00 23.86
CA LYS A 4 1.72 -2.86 22.77
C LYS A 4 0.77 -4.05 22.59
N ASP A 5 0.39 -4.72 23.67
CA ASP A 5 -0.57 -5.83 23.61
C ASP A 5 -1.92 -5.39 23.05
N LEU A 6 -2.42 -4.22 23.49
CA LEU A 6 -3.68 -3.68 23.01
C LEU A 6 -3.64 -3.33 21.51
N LEU A 7 -2.51 -2.81 21.00
CA LEU A 7 -2.33 -2.56 19.58
C LEU A 7 -2.39 -3.87 18.76
N TYR A 8 -1.67 -4.90 19.18
CA TYR A 8 -1.74 -6.21 18.52
C TYR A 8 -3.13 -6.83 18.61
N ALA A 9 -3.78 -6.78 19.79
CA ALA A 9 -5.12 -7.30 19.99
C ALA A 9 -6.19 -6.55 19.18
N SER A 10 -6.02 -5.25 18.93
CA SER A 10 -6.92 -4.46 18.07
C SER A 10 -6.77 -4.80 16.60
N ILE A 11 -5.52 -4.94 16.11
CA ILE A 11 -5.25 -5.11 14.68
C ILE A 11 -5.42 -6.56 14.24
N LEU A 12 -4.81 -7.54 14.92
CA LEU A 12 -4.78 -8.92 14.44
C LEU A 12 -6.15 -9.60 14.54
N PRO A 13 -6.74 -9.82 15.71
CA PRO A 13 -8.04 -10.48 15.82
C PRO A 13 -9.23 -9.51 15.69
N SER A 14 -9.00 -8.21 15.48
CA SER A 14 -10.05 -7.18 15.52
C SER A 14 -10.74 -7.06 16.89
N GLY A 15 -9.98 -7.10 17.99
CA GLY A 15 -10.50 -6.99 19.36
C GLY A 15 -11.15 -5.63 19.63
N ALA A 16 -12.48 -5.61 19.72
CA ALA A 16 -13.24 -4.38 19.97
C ALA A 16 -12.96 -3.80 21.36
N ASP A 17 -12.83 -4.64 22.36
CA ASP A 17 -12.45 -4.32 23.73
C ASP A 17 -11.05 -3.67 23.82
N ALA A 18 -10.07 -4.26 23.12
CA ALA A 18 -8.72 -3.70 23.03
C ALA A 18 -8.73 -2.32 22.33
N THR A 19 -9.50 -2.17 21.26
CA THR A 19 -9.64 -0.89 20.55
C THR A 19 -10.29 0.17 21.44
N GLN A 20 -11.35 -0.17 22.18
CA GLN A 20 -12.00 0.75 23.13
C GLN A 20 -11.05 1.13 24.27
N ALA A 21 -10.31 0.17 24.81
CA ALA A 21 -9.33 0.42 25.87
C ALA A 21 -8.23 1.41 25.41
N LEU A 22 -7.71 1.24 24.20
CA LEU A 22 -6.75 2.17 23.59
C LEU A 22 -7.36 3.56 23.44
N ALA A 23 -8.53 3.67 22.85
CA ALA A 23 -9.21 4.95 22.62
C ALA A 23 -9.45 5.72 23.94
N TYR A 24 -9.96 5.02 24.94
CA TYR A 24 -10.17 5.62 26.26
C TYR A 24 -8.86 6.05 26.91
N SER A 25 -7.83 5.21 26.86
CA SER A 25 -6.53 5.51 27.47
C SER A 25 -5.84 6.73 26.86
N LEU A 26 -5.98 6.91 25.54
CA LEU A 26 -5.33 8.00 24.81
C LEU A 26 -6.08 9.33 24.91
N SER A 27 -7.41 9.33 24.79
CA SER A 27 -8.21 10.56 24.69
C SER A 27 -9.18 10.74 25.87
N ARG A 28 -9.09 9.90 26.92
CA ARG A 28 -9.93 9.93 28.14
C ARG A 28 -11.43 9.71 27.89
N SER A 29 -11.85 9.55 26.65
CA SER A 29 -13.22 9.32 26.25
C SER A 29 -13.23 8.75 24.83
N ILE A 30 -14.16 7.82 24.55
CA ILE A 30 -14.38 7.28 23.20
C ILE A 30 -14.75 8.40 22.23
N ASN A 31 -15.63 9.32 22.64
CA ASN A 31 -16.04 10.43 21.79
C ASN A 31 -14.89 11.37 21.41
N ASN A 32 -13.99 11.66 22.36
CA ASN A 32 -12.82 12.47 22.06
C ASN A 32 -11.92 11.75 21.05
N PHE A 33 -11.70 10.44 21.21
CA PHE A 33 -10.91 9.67 20.27
C PHE A 33 -11.54 9.63 18.87
N VAL A 34 -12.86 9.50 18.78
CA VAL A 34 -13.60 9.59 17.51
C VAL A 34 -13.40 10.96 16.84
N ASN A 35 -13.41 12.04 17.63
CA ASN A 35 -13.11 13.40 17.13
C ASN A 35 -11.66 13.48 16.60
N ASP A 36 -10.71 12.87 17.32
CA ASP A 36 -9.30 12.79 16.87
C ASP A 36 -9.16 11.99 15.57
N MET A 37 -9.89 10.86 15.44
CA MET A 37 -9.95 10.07 14.19
C MET A 37 -10.46 10.92 13.02
N ASN A 38 -11.57 11.64 13.18
CA ASN A 38 -12.14 12.48 12.14
C ASN A 38 -11.24 13.69 11.79
N THR A 39 -10.57 14.25 12.80
CA THR A 39 -9.60 15.33 12.59
C THR A 39 -8.40 14.85 11.76
N LEU A 40 -7.86 13.67 12.12
CA LEU A 40 -6.79 13.06 11.34
C LEU A 40 -7.25 12.69 9.91
N ALA A 41 -8.46 12.11 9.78
CA ALA A 41 -9.02 11.77 8.47
C ALA A 41 -9.08 12.99 7.54
N LYS A 42 -9.58 14.13 8.02
CA LYS A 42 -9.59 15.40 7.27
C LYS A 42 -8.17 15.84 6.90
N LYS A 43 -7.23 15.78 7.85
CA LYS A 43 -5.81 16.18 7.65
C LYS A 43 -5.12 15.38 6.55
N ILE A 44 -5.41 14.07 6.44
CA ILE A 44 -4.82 13.19 5.42
C ILE A 44 -5.64 13.14 4.12
N GLY A 45 -6.69 13.95 4.02
CA GLY A 45 -7.48 14.14 2.80
C GLY A 45 -8.57 13.08 2.56
N MET A 46 -9.07 12.42 3.61
CA MET A 46 -10.24 11.54 3.55
C MET A 46 -11.52 12.37 3.52
N LYS A 47 -11.93 12.78 2.33
CA LYS A 47 -13.05 13.73 2.14
C LYS A 47 -14.43 13.08 2.22
N ASN A 48 -14.51 11.77 2.03
CA ASN A 48 -15.73 10.99 1.95
C ASN A 48 -15.79 9.94 3.07
N SER A 49 -15.36 10.31 4.27
CA SER A 49 -15.34 9.42 5.43
C SER A 49 -15.79 10.16 6.67
N ASN A 50 -16.55 9.46 7.50
CA ASN A 50 -16.95 9.93 8.83
C ASN A 50 -16.97 8.75 9.81
N PHE A 51 -16.27 8.89 10.91
CA PHE A 51 -16.18 7.89 11.96
C PHE A 51 -17.09 8.29 13.13
N VAL A 52 -17.88 7.35 13.65
CA VAL A 52 -18.81 7.54 14.76
C VAL A 52 -18.47 6.64 15.94
N ASN A 53 -17.73 5.54 15.69
CA ASN A 53 -17.21 4.66 16.71
C ASN A 53 -15.79 4.20 16.37
N VAL A 54 -15.16 3.55 17.33
CA VAL A 54 -13.77 3.04 17.20
C VAL A 54 -13.70 1.56 16.77
N THR A 55 -14.83 0.87 16.72
CA THR A 55 -14.90 -0.58 16.47
C THR A 55 -15.24 -0.94 15.04
N GLY A 56 -15.78 -0.01 14.26
CA GLY A 56 -16.23 -0.25 12.88
C GLY A 56 -17.61 -0.93 12.78
N LEU A 57 -18.36 -1.02 13.87
CA LEU A 57 -19.72 -1.57 13.83
C LEU A 57 -20.70 -0.60 13.14
N ASP A 58 -21.71 -1.17 12.49
CA ASP A 58 -22.75 -0.41 11.79
C ASP A 58 -23.50 0.54 12.71
N ILE A 59 -23.46 1.82 12.38
CA ILE A 59 -24.26 2.88 12.96
C ILE A 59 -24.45 3.96 11.89
N ASP A 60 -25.52 4.73 12.01
CA ASP A 60 -25.79 5.80 11.05
C ASP A 60 -24.65 6.82 11.02
N ASN A 61 -24.36 7.31 9.83
CA ASN A 61 -23.25 8.23 9.55
C ASN A 61 -21.83 7.67 9.79
N HIS A 62 -21.65 6.35 9.96
CA HIS A 62 -20.34 5.71 9.98
C HIS A 62 -20.02 5.15 8.60
N TYR A 63 -19.18 5.83 7.84
CA TYR A 63 -18.88 5.46 6.45
C TYR A 63 -17.47 5.84 6.02
N SER A 64 -17.00 5.18 4.99
CA SER A 64 -15.76 5.50 4.26
C SER A 64 -15.87 5.08 2.79
N THR A 65 -14.83 5.34 2.01
CA THR A 65 -14.66 4.86 0.64
C THR A 65 -13.34 4.14 0.48
N VAL A 66 -13.24 3.25 -0.52
CA VAL A 66 -11.98 2.56 -0.87
C VAL A 66 -10.84 3.56 -1.07
N SER A 67 -11.10 4.69 -1.75
CA SER A 67 -10.11 5.74 -1.99
C SER A 67 -9.61 6.39 -0.69
N ASP A 68 -10.50 6.63 0.27
CA ASP A 68 -10.11 7.23 1.55
C ASP A 68 -9.40 6.21 2.45
N LEU A 69 -9.84 4.94 2.46
CA LEU A 69 -9.14 3.85 3.15
C LEU A 69 -7.72 3.66 2.60
N LEU A 70 -7.52 3.83 1.28
CA LEU A 70 -6.18 3.80 0.67
C LEU A 70 -5.29 4.91 1.23
N LYS A 71 -5.79 6.15 1.31
CA LYS A 71 -5.04 7.27 1.90
C LYS A 71 -4.67 7.00 3.36
N MET A 72 -5.63 6.47 4.14
CA MET A 72 -5.41 6.09 5.54
C MET A 72 -4.30 5.05 5.65
N LEU A 73 -4.36 3.97 4.87
CA LEU A 73 -3.37 2.91 4.93
C LEU A 73 -1.99 3.39 4.46
N GLN A 74 -1.91 4.17 3.37
CA GLN A 74 -0.66 4.78 2.91
C GLN A 74 -0.03 5.70 3.97
N TYR A 75 -0.86 6.46 4.71
CA TYR A 75 -0.38 7.29 5.81
C TYR A 75 0.12 6.43 6.98
N ALA A 76 -0.65 5.42 7.39
CA ALA A 76 -0.33 4.57 8.53
C ALA A 76 0.95 3.73 8.30
N LEU A 77 1.16 3.23 7.08
CA LEU A 77 2.34 2.42 6.70
C LEU A 77 3.67 3.19 6.76
N ARG A 78 3.65 4.52 6.83
CA ARG A 78 4.86 5.33 7.09
C ARG A 78 5.36 5.20 8.52
N ASN A 79 4.52 4.68 9.43
CA ASN A 79 4.90 4.42 10.81
C ASN A 79 5.37 2.98 10.94
N GLU A 80 6.65 2.78 11.27
CA GLU A 80 7.28 1.46 11.35
C GLU A 80 6.61 0.55 12.40
N THR A 81 6.14 1.11 13.51
CA THR A 81 5.41 0.33 14.54
C THR A 81 4.09 -0.19 13.98
N PHE A 82 3.33 0.66 13.27
CA PHE A 82 2.10 0.22 12.61
C PHE A 82 2.40 -0.84 11.55
N LYS A 83 3.39 -0.60 10.69
CA LYS A 83 3.78 -1.54 9.62
C LYS A 83 4.14 -2.90 10.22
N THR A 84 4.95 -2.93 11.28
CA THR A 84 5.32 -4.16 12.01
C THR A 84 4.09 -4.91 12.51
N ILE A 85 3.15 -4.23 13.18
CA ILE A 85 1.93 -4.85 13.70
C ILE A 85 1.05 -5.36 12.55
N TYR A 86 0.85 -4.54 11.52
CA TYR A 86 -0.02 -4.85 10.39
C TYR A 86 0.47 -6.04 9.56
N THR A 87 1.79 -6.28 9.53
CA THR A 87 2.39 -7.43 8.82
C THR A 87 2.56 -8.68 9.70
N THR A 88 2.31 -8.57 11.00
CA THR A 88 2.39 -9.70 11.93
C THR A 88 1.23 -10.67 11.72
N LYS A 89 1.52 -11.97 11.65
CA LYS A 89 0.50 -13.03 11.50
C LYS A 89 0.01 -13.58 12.82
N SER A 90 0.89 -13.63 13.84
CA SER A 90 0.59 -14.12 15.19
C SER A 90 1.43 -13.36 16.20
N TYR A 91 0.88 -13.08 17.36
CA TYR A 91 1.58 -12.42 18.46
C TYR A 91 1.13 -13.01 19.81
N THR A 92 2.08 -13.24 20.73
CA THR A 92 1.78 -13.66 22.10
C THR A 92 1.75 -12.43 23.00
N LEU A 93 0.59 -12.13 23.58
CA LEU A 93 0.41 -11.06 24.54
C LEU A 93 1.16 -11.31 25.83
N SER A 94 1.41 -10.28 26.65
CA SER A 94 2.13 -10.38 27.93
C SER A 94 1.48 -11.32 28.95
N ASN A 95 0.19 -11.62 28.79
CA ASN A 95 -0.54 -12.59 29.62
C ASN A 95 -0.52 -14.03 29.06
N GLY A 96 0.27 -14.29 28.01
CA GLY A 96 0.39 -15.60 27.39
C GLY A 96 -0.67 -15.93 26.32
N LEU A 97 -1.69 -15.09 26.12
CA LEU A 97 -2.69 -15.31 25.07
C LEU A 97 -2.09 -15.07 23.68
N VAL A 98 -2.28 -16.02 22.78
CA VAL A 98 -1.89 -15.87 21.37
C VAL A 98 -3.03 -15.26 20.57
N VAL A 99 -2.73 -14.19 19.83
CA VAL A 99 -3.65 -13.53 18.93
C VAL A 99 -3.17 -13.68 17.47
N ASP A 100 -4.07 -14.07 16.59
CA ASP A 100 -3.79 -14.30 15.18
C ASP A 100 -4.47 -13.25 14.29
N ALA A 101 -3.82 -12.89 13.20
CA ALA A 101 -4.46 -12.09 12.15
C ALA A 101 -5.65 -12.85 11.56
N THR A 102 -6.77 -12.16 11.35
CA THR A 102 -8.01 -12.77 10.83
C THR A 102 -7.82 -13.48 9.49
N VAL A 103 -6.94 -12.98 8.65
CA VAL A 103 -6.61 -13.61 7.36
C VAL A 103 -6.03 -15.04 7.57
N LYS A 104 -5.25 -15.26 8.62
CA LYS A 104 -4.72 -16.59 8.95
C LYS A 104 -5.83 -17.56 9.34
N LYS A 105 -6.82 -17.08 10.11
CA LYS A 105 -8.01 -17.87 10.46
C LYS A 105 -8.82 -18.26 9.22
N TYR A 106 -9.03 -17.32 8.31
CA TYR A 106 -9.76 -17.58 7.05
C TYR A 106 -9.01 -18.54 6.14
N ASN A 107 -7.67 -18.40 6.08
CA ASN A 107 -6.84 -19.35 5.34
C ASN A 107 -7.01 -20.80 5.84
N ASN A 108 -6.98 -21.01 7.14
CA ASN A 108 -7.14 -22.34 7.73
C ASN A 108 -8.48 -22.96 7.37
N LEU A 109 -9.55 -22.16 7.27
CA LEU A 109 -10.89 -22.60 6.89
C LEU A 109 -11.00 -22.94 5.40
N MET A 110 -10.37 -22.15 4.52
CA MET A 110 -10.51 -22.24 3.07
C MET A 110 -9.36 -22.99 2.38
N LYS A 111 -8.30 -23.32 3.11
CA LYS A 111 -7.07 -23.95 2.57
C LYS A 111 -6.46 -23.16 1.40
N LEU A 112 -6.43 -21.84 1.51
CA LEU A 112 -5.83 -20.94 0.51
C LEU A 112 -4.37 -20.67 0.84
N ASP A 113 -3.54 -20.42 -0.18
CA ASP A 113 -2.18 -19.93 0.02
C ASP A 113 -2.18 -18.42 0.18
N ILE A 114 -1.90 -17.95 1.40
CA ILE A 114 -1.81 -16.53 1.74
C ILE A 114 -0.35 -16.04 1.89
N SER A 115 0.63 -16.84 1.48
CA SER A 115 2.07 -16.51 1.66
C SER A 115 2.45 -15.16 1.04
N ARG A 116 1.78 -14.80 -0.05
CA ARG A 116 2.00 -13.54 -0.79
C ARG A 116 1.35 -12.32 -0.12
N ILE A 117 0.42 -12.49 0.81
CA ILE A 117 -0.19 -11.40 1.57
C ILE A 117 0.76 -11.05 2.73
N ILE A 118 1.49 -9.95 2.61
CA ILE A 118 2.49 -9.51 3.60
C ILE A 118 1.78 -9.07 4.88
N GLY A 119 0.78 -8.22 4.78
CA GLY A 119 -0.02 -7.71 5.90
C GLY A 119 -1.47 -7.51 5.51
N SER A 120 -2.38 -7.53 6.48
CA SER A 120 -3.79 -7.32 6.20
C SER A 120 -4.62 -6.95 7.41
N LYS A 121 -5.76 -6.30 7.14
CA LYS A 121 -6.86 -6.12 8.10
C LYS A 121 -8.17 -6.43 7.41
N THR A 122 -8.98 -7.28 8.03
CA THR A 122 -10.31 -7.63 7.53
C THR A 122 -11.39 -6.96 8.36
N GLY A 123 -12.59 -6.84 7.79
CA GLY A 123 -13.79 -6.40 8.46
C GLY A 123 -15.02 -7.08 7.89
N TYR A 124 -16.08 -7.18 8.67
CA TYR A 124 -17.38 -7.60 8.22
C TYR A 124 -18.48 -6.92 9.04
N THR A 125 -19.43 -6.36 8.37
CA THR A 125 -20.73 -5.99 8.91
C THR A 125 -21.81 -6.26 7.89
N ASN A 126 -23.09 -6.32 8.31
CA ASN A 126 -24.18 -6.58 7.37
C ASN A 126 -24.31 -5.49 6.28
N LYS A 127 -24.00 -4.23 6.60
CA LYS A 127 -24.05 -3.13 5.62
C LYS A 127 -22.81 -3.04 4.76
N ALA A 128 -21.62 -3.30 5.33
CA ALA A 128 -20.35 -3.15 4.62
C ALA A 128 -19.95 -4.38 3.80
N GLY A 129 -20.59 -5.55 4.03
CA GLY A 129 -20.15 -6.82 3.48
C GLY A 129 -18.75 -7.24 3.99
N LEU A 130 -18.13 -8.20 3.33
CA LEU A 130 -16.75 -8.57 3.61
C LEU A 130 -15.80 -7.50 3.08
N CYS A 131 -14.94 -7.00 3.96
CA CYS A 131 -13.92 -6.00 3.65
C CYS A 131 -12.52 -6.54 3.91
N ILE A 132 -11.55 -6.09 3.13
CA ILE A 132 -10.12 -6.33 3.39
C ILE A 132 -9.29 -5.15 2.91
N SER A 133 -8.28 -4.80 3.69
CA SER A 133 -7.10 -4.08 3.22
C SER A 133 -5.89 -4.97 3.36
N SER A 134 -4.99 -4.97 2.39
CA SER A 134 -3.77 -5.77 2.44
C SER A 134 -2.60 -5.13 1.73
N ILE A 135 -1.40 -5.58 2.10
CA ILE A 135 -0.17 -5.38 1.35
C ILE A 135 0.21 -6.74 0.78
N PHE A 136 0.59 -6.77 -0.48
CA PHE A 136 1.12 -7.95 -1.14
C PHE A 136 2.29 -7.59 -2.05
N GLU A 137 3.08 -8.59 -2.43
CA GLU A 137 4.19 -8.44 -3.36
C GLU A 137 3.89 -9.15 -4.68
N SER A 138 4.20 -8.48 -5.80
CA SER A 138 4.19 -9.05 -7.14
C SER A 138 5.42 -8.58 -7.91
N ASN A 139 6.23 -9.52 -8.43
CA ASN A 139 7.41 -9.25 -9.24
C ASN A 139 8.36 -8.20 -8.61
N ASN A 140 8.64 -8.33 -7.31
CA ASN A 140 9.48 -7.43 -6.47
C ASN A 140 8.91 -6.01 -6.29
N HIS A 141 7.60 -5.81 -6.47
CA HIS A 141 6.91 -4.58 -6.15
C HIS A 141 5.86 -4.81 -5.07
N GLU A 142 5.79 -3.90 -4.09
CA GLU A 142 4.78 -3.91 -3.03
C GLU A 142 3.53 -3.15 -3.48
N PHE A 143 2.37 -3.76 -3.30
CA PHE A 143 1.07 -3.19 -3.66
C PHE A 143 0.13 -3.16 -2.47
N ILE A 144 -0.79 -2.20 -2.49
CA ILE A 144 -1.91 -2.15 -1.57
C ILE A 144 -3.17 -2.59 -2.31
N PHE A 145 -3.91 -3.52 -1.72
CA PHE A 145 -5.24 -3.92 -2.17
C PHE A 145 -6.27 -3.55 -1.11
N ILE A 146 -7.39 -2.98 -1.55
CA ILE A 146 -8.54 -2.69 -0.69
C ILE A 146 -9.81 -3.10 -1.43
N SER A 147 -10.60 -3.95 -0.77
CA SER A 147 -11.92 -4.36 -1.24
C SER A 147 -12.93 -4.19 -0.12
N THR A 148 -14.14 -3.77 -0.49
CA THR A 148 -15.28 -3.61 0.40
C THR A 148 -16.52 -4.19 -0.27
N ASN A 149 -17.52 -4.53 0.54
CA ASN A 149 -18.81 -5.02 0.06
C ASN A 149 -18.74 -6.34 -0.76
N ALA A 150 -17.74 -7.19 -0.49
CA ALA A 150 -17.76 -8.53 -1.03
C ALA A 150 -18.83 -9.36 -0.33
N GLU A 151 -19.46 -10.27 -1.09
CA GLU A 151 -20.56 -11.08 -0.60
C GLU A 151 -20.11 -12.00 0.55
N PHE A 152 -20.97 -12.16 1.55
CA PHE A 152 -20.77 -13.12 2.62
C PHE A 152 -21.62 -14.39 2.35
N ILE A 153 -20.96 -15.48 1.97
CA ILE A 153 -21.56 -16.82 1.94
C ILE A 153 -20.78 -17.67 2.93
N TYR A 154 -21.48 -18.35 3.82
CA TYR A 154 -20.86 -19.16 4.87
C TYR A 154 -19.77 -20.10 4.33
N GLY A 155 -18.59 -20.05 4.95
CA GLY A 155 -17.41 -20.80 4.50
C GLY A 155 -16.66 -20.20 3.31
N ASN A 156 -17.14 -19.10 2.71
CA ASN A 156 -16.48 -18.41 1.62
C ASN A 156 -16.15 -16.97 2.00
N TYR A 157 -14.88 -16.64 1.99
CA TYR A 157 -14.38 -15.29 2.25
C TYR A 157 -13.94 -14.66 0.92
N TYR A 158 -14.92 -14.13 0.16
CA TYR A 158 -14.68 -13.60 -1.18
C TYR A 158 -13.70 -12.43 -1.20
N ASN A 159 -13.69 -11.58 -0.18
CA ASN A 159 -12.68 -10.54 -0.04
C ASN A 159 -11.24 -11.08 -0.08
N LEU A 160 -10.98 -12.26 0.51
CA LEU A 160 -9.67 -12.91 0.47
C LEU A 160 -9.42 -13.57 -0.90
N LYS A 161 -10.44 -14.23 -1.49
CA LYS A 161 -10.32 -14.79 -2.85
C LYS A 161 -10.02 -13.72 -3.88
N ASP A 162 -10.71 -12.58 -3.82
CA ASP A 162 -10.49 -11.45 -4.72
C ASP A 162 -9.06 -10.90 -4.59
N ASN A 163 -8.56 -10.80 -3.36
CA ASN A 163 -7.18 -10.39 -3.13
C ASN A 163 -6.19 -11.36 -3.82
N LEU A 164 -6.36 -12.67 -3.61
CA LEU A 164 -5.49 -13.68 -4.24
C LEU A 164 -5.63 -13.71 -5.76
N ASN A 165 -6.83 -13.50 -6.29
CA ASN A 165 -7.07 -13.41 -7.74
C ASN A 165 -6.32 -12.21 -8.34
N ILE A 166 -6.33 -11.05 -7.67
CA ILE A 166 -5.56 -9.88 -8.11
C ILE A 166 -4.06 -10.15 -8.06
N ILE A 167 -3.55 -10.79 -7.00
CA ILE A 167 -2.13 -11.17 -6.92
C ILE A 167 -1.75 -12.06 -8.10
N ASN A 168 -2.52 -13.11 -8.35
CA ASN A 168 -2.28 -14.03 -9.47
C ASN A 168 -2.37 -13.33 -10.83
N PHE A 169 -3.33 -12.41 -10.99
CA PHE A 169 -3.47 -11.61 -12.20
C PHE A 169 -2.24 -10.71 -12.43
N MET A 170 -1.77 -10.04 -11.38
CA MET A 170 -0.58 -9.17 -11.44
C MET A 170 0.67 -9.98 -11.79
N ASP A 171 0.89 -11.12 -11.11
CA ASP A 171 2.03 -11.99 -11.37
C ASP A 171 2.10 -12.50 -12.82
N LYS A 172 0.93 -12.80 -13.38
CA LYS A 172 0.83 -13.34 -14.73
C LYS A 172 0.98 -12.28 -15.82
N ASN A 173 0.42 -11.09 -15.58
CA ASN A 173 0.21 -10.11 -16.65
C ASN A 173 1.11 -8.88 -16.56
N TYR A 174 1.87 -8.70 -15.48
CA TYR A 174 2.75 -7.55 -15.28
C TYR A 174 4.16 -7.98 -14.95
N ASN A 175 5.14 -7.24 -15.45
CA ASN A 175 6.54 -7.47 -15.14
C ASN A 175 7.36 -6.19 -15.27
N ASN A 176 8.61 -6.23 -14.80
CA ASN A 176 9.58 -5.18 -15.08
C ASN A 176 9.99 -5.24 -16.55
N GLN A 177 9.65 -4.21 -17.30
CA GLN A 177 9.99 -4.05 -18.71
C GLN A 177 11.10 -3.02 -18.87
N THR A 178 12.07 -3.30 -19.75
CA THR A 178 13.06 -2.30 -20.15
C THR A 178 12.38 -1.30 -21.11
N THR A 179 12.06 -0.13 -20.61
CA THR A 179 11.36 0.91 -21.39
C THR A 179 12.32 1.76 -22.20
N VAL A 180 13.51 2.04 -21.66
CA VAL A 180 14.59 2.76 -22.34
C VAL A 180 15.91 2.09 -21.99
N LYS A 181 16.70 1.74 -23.00
CA LYS A 181 18.03 1.16 -22.80
C LYS A 181 19.08 2.25 -22.57
N SER A 182 20.07 1.94 -21.80
CA SER A 182 21.25 2.82 -21.61
C SER A 182 22.03 3.09 -22.90
N THR A 183 21.85 2.24 -23.92
CA THR A 183 22.41 2.42 -25.27
C THR A 183 21.59 3.34 -26.16
N ASP A 184 20.35 3.68 -25.78
CA ASP A 184 19.46 4.51 -26.61
C ASP A 184 19.87 5.98 -26.49
N ILE A 185 19.87 6.69 -27.64
CA ILE A 185 20.14 8.12 -27.68
C ILE A 185 18.87 8.86 -27.25
N ILE A 186 18.92 9.49 -26.08
CA ILE A 186 17.81 10.28 -25.54
C ILE A 186 17.72 11.63 -26.22
N LYS A 187 18.89 12.27 -26.43
CA LYS A 187 19.03 13.58 -27.05
C LYS A 187 20.45 13.79 -27.51
N THR A 188 20.63 14.49 -28.62
CA THR A 188 21.94 14.99 -29.04
C THR A 188 22.03 16.47 -28.70
N ILE A 189 23.10 16.88 -27.99
CA ILE A 189 23.33 18.26 -27.56
C ILE A 189 24.70 18.76 -28.04
N PRO A 190 24.88 20.07 -28.30
CA PRO A 190 26.15 20.63 -28.69
C PRO A 190 27.19 20.61 -27.58
N VAL A 191 28.46 20.45 -27.95
CA VAL A 191 29.61 20.57 -27.06
C VAL A 191 30.36 21.86 -27.42
N ASN A 192 30.36 22.82 -26.51
CA ASN A 192 31.05 24.10 -26.69
C ASN A 192 32.52 23.96 -26.40
N PHE A 193 33.34 24.68 -27.16
CA PHE A 193 34.81 24.71 -27.03
C PHE A 193 35.48 23.33 -27.14
N SER A 194 35.01 22.49 -28.08
CA SER A 194 35.53 21.16 -28.31
C SER A 194 35.65 20.85 -29.83
N ASN A 195 36.59 19.98 -30.16
CA ASN A 195 36.70 19.42 -31.51
C ASN A 195 35.58 18.40 -31.83
N ILE A 196 34.85 17.94 -30.79
CA ILE A 196 33.65 17.10 -30.92
C ILE A 196 32.43 18.01 -30.82
N PRO A 197 31.72 18.26 -31.96
CA PRO A 197 30.67 19.29 -31.97
C PRO A 197 29.37 18.89 -31.27
N LYS A 198 29.14 17.59 -31.08
CA LYS A 198 27.91 17.04 -30.54
C LYS A 198 28.18 15.87 -29.58
N TYR A 199 27.30 15.71 -28.62
CA TYR A 199 27.31 14.59 -27.66
C TYR A 199 25.94 13.95 -27.57
N ASP A 200 25.91 12.62 -27.68
CA ASP A 200 24.69 11.84 -27.53
C ASP A 200 24.48 11.50 -26.06
N VAL A 201 23.36 11.98 -25.54
CA VAL A 201 22.98 11.77 -24.14
C VAL A 201 22.33 10.41 -24.00
N HIS A 202 22.83 9.63 -23.08
CA HIS A 202 22.32 8.31 -22.74
C HIS A 202 21.93 8.22 -21.26
N LEU A 203 21.14 7.22 -20.90
CA LEU A 203 20.94 6.85 -19.51
C LEU A 203 22.21 6.18 -18.94
N SER A 204 22.48 6.38 -17.65
CA SER A 204 23.55 5.69 -16.94
C SER A 204 23.29 4.18 -16.75
N LYS A 205 22.03 3.77 -16.81
CA LYS A 205 21.54 2.38 -16.75
C LYS A 205 20.19 2.28 -17.43
N ASP A 206 19.79 1.08 -17.80
CA ASP A 206 18.48 0.81 -18.36
C ASP A 206 17.36 1.27 -17.42
N ALA A 207 16.32 1.89 -17.99
CA ALA A 207 15.11 2.23 -17.26
C ALA A 207 14.18 1.02 -17.22
N LEU A 208 13.90 0.55 -16.00
CA LEU A 208 12.94 -0.53 -15.77
C LEU A 208 11.64 0.08 -15.24
N THR A 209 10.52 -0.28 -15.84
CA THR A 209 9.18 0.14 -15.45
C THR A 209 8.29 -1.08 -15.30
N TYR A 210 7.52 -1.14 -14.21
CA TYR A 210 6.55 -2.20 -14.02
C TYR A 210 5.30 -1.94 -14.87
N LEU A 211 5.11 -2.75 -15.91
CA LEU A 211 4.10 -2.56 -16.94
C LEU A 211 3.41 -3.89 -17.28
N PRO A 212 2.21 -3.85 -17.91
CA PRO A 212 1.60 -5.02 -18.52
C PRO A 212 2.57 -5.69 -19.50
N ASN A 213 2.50 -7.02 -19.62
CA ASN A 213 3.37 -7.77 -20.55
C ASN A 213 3.14 -7.40 -22.01
N ASP A 214 1.96 -6.93 -22.35
CA ASP A 214 1.51 -6.52 -23.69
C ASP A 214 1.49 -4.98 -23.88
N TYR A 215 2.26 -4.23 -23.06
CA TYR A 215 2.29 -2.78 -23.19
C TYR A 215 2.78 -2.34 -24.59
N ASN A 216 2.21 -1.26 -25.11
CA ASN A 216 2.67 -0.67 -26.34
C ASN A 216 3.87 0.26 -26.09
N LYS A 217 5.00 0.01 -26.75
CA LYS A 217 6.20 0.86 -26.64
C LYS A 217 5.97 2.30 -27.08
N ASP A 218 5.05 2.52 -28.00
CA ASP A 218 4.72 3.88 -28.51
C ASP A 218 4.04 4.74 -27.46
N ASP A 219 3.50 4.14 -26.38
CA ASP A 219 2.90 4.88 -25.25
C ASP A 219 3.97 5.44 -24.30
N ILE A 220 5.22 5.00 -24.43
CA ILE A 220 6.34 5.46 -23.59
C ILE A 220 6.84 6.81 -24.11
N LYS A 221 6.66 7.85 -23.32
CA LYS A 221 7.18 9.19 -23.60
C LYS A 221 8.43 9.46 -22.81
N VAL A 222 9.51 9.77 -23.52
CA VAL A 222 10.80 10.08 -22.91
C VAL A 222 11.00 11.60 -22.95
N ASN A 223 11.14 12.22 -21.78
CA ASN A 223 11.35 13.66 -21.66
C ASN A 223 12.71 13.92 -21.01
N TYR A 224 13.61 14.56 -21.76
CA TYR A 224 14.90 14.99 -21.23
C TYR A 224 14.79 16.35 -20.54
N ASN A 225 15.17 16.39 -19.27
CA ASN A 225 15.27 17.62 -18.50
C ASN A 225 16.73 17.80 -18.02
N GLY A 226 17.53 18.52 -18.82
CA GLY A 226 18.95 18.71 -18.53
C GLY A 226 19.57 19.84 -19.32
N LYS A 227 20.89 19.87 -19.35
CA LYS A 227 21.67 20.89 -20.08
C LYS A 227 21.37 20.83 -21.57
N THR A 228 21.21 21.98 -22.17
CA THR A 228 21.01 22.13 -23.62
C THR A 228 22.32 22.17 -24.40
N SER A 229 23.46 22.37 -23.72
CA SER A 229 24.82 22.27 -24.22
C SER A 229 25.77 21.87 -23.08
N ILE A 230 26.92 21.32 -23.40
CA ILE A 230 27.96 20.94 -22.44
C ILE A 230 29.33 21.49 -22.85
N THR A 231 30.30 21.43 -21.92
CA THR A 231 31.70 21.75 -22.14
C THR A 231 32.58 20.61 -21.61
N PHE A 232 33.89 20.67 -21.81
CA PHE A 232 34.81 19.68 -21.23
C PHE A 232 34.79 19.63 -19.69
N LEU A 233 34.31 20.71 -19.00
CA LEU A 233 34.12 20.72 -17.54
C LEU A 233 32.97 19.84 -17.05
N ASP A 234 32.11 19.39 -17.93
CA ASP A 234 30.98 18.52 -17.60
C ASP A 234 31.36 17.02 -17.67
N ASN A 235 32.60 16.69 -17.96
CA ASN A 235 33.08 15.32 -17.99
C ASN A 235 32.82 14.60 -16.66
N ASN A 236 32.30 13.37 -16.73
CA ASN A 236 31.91 12.55 -15.58
C ASN A 236 30.84 13.17 -14.64
N LYS A 237 30.06 14.14 -15.11
CA LYS A 237 28.96 14.73 -14.36
C LYS A 237 27.60 14.31 -14.90
N GLN A 238 26.62 14.21 -14.01
CA GLN A 238 25.24 14.09 -14.45
C GLN A 238 24.79 15.39 -15.11
N ILE A 239 24.40 15.33 -16.39
CA ILE A 239 24.04 16.51 -17.20
C ILE A 239 22.54 16.73 -17.30
N GLY A 240 21.72 15.81 -16.82
CA GLY A 240 20.27 15.92 -16.84
C GLY A 240 19.58 14.72 -16.20
N LYS A 241 18.26 14.73 -16.32
CA LYS A 241 17.35 13.64 -15.92
C LYS A 241 16.40 13.32 -17.08
N VAL A 242 15.93 12.11 -17.10
CA VAL A 242 14.92 11.61 -18.03
C VAL A 242 13.72 11.09 -17.26
#